data_f0dc22db1fd75f1492fc1d994555444c
#
_entry.id   f0dc22db1fd75f1492fc1d994555444c
#
_cell.length_a   1.000
_cell.length_b   1.000
_cell.length_c   1.000
_cell.angle_alpha   90.00
_cell.angle_beta   90.00
_cell.angle_gamma   90.00
#
_symmetry.space_group_name_H-M   'P 1'
#
loop_
_entity.id
_entity.type
_entity.pdbx_description
1 polymer ?
#
loop_
_entity_poly.entity_id
_entity_poly.type
_entity_poly.pdbx_seq_one_letter_code
_entity_poly.pdbx_strand_id
1 'polypeptide(L)' 'MTDTAFKPGDHVLTPHARGTVIDVRPTPSGKWVFGVEDDDGEVKYFTPAGLRHAES' A
#
# COMPACT_ATOMS: atom_id res chain seq x y z
N MET A 1 -1.64 -13.65 15.49
CA MET A 1 -1.81 -13.41 14.05
C MET A 1 -1.57 -11.95 13.74
N THR A 2 -0.70 -11.67 12.82
CA THR A 2 -0.37 -10.30 12.48
C THR A 2 -1.20 -9.84 11.29
N ASP A 3 -2.03 -8.83 11.51
CA ASP A 3 -2.81 -8.26 10.44
C ASP A 3 -2.12 -7.01 9.93
N THR A 4 -1.76 -7.01 8.66
CA THR A 4 -1.36 -5.78 8.01
C THR A 4 -2.63 -5.05 7.56
N ALA A 5 -2.56 -3.73 7.53
CA ALA A 5 -3.71 -2.92 7.12
C ALA A 5 -4.10 -3.21 5.67
N PHE A 6 -3.14 -3.61 4.85
CA PHE A 6 -3.34 -3.87 3.43
C PHE A 6 -2.60 -5.12 3.03
N LYS A 7 -3.01 -5.75 1.94
CA LYS A 7 -2.41 -6.99 1.42
C LYS A 7 -2.15 -6.85 -0.06
N PRO A 8 -1.20 -7.61 -0.61
CA PRO A 8 -1.01 -7.65 -2.06
C PRO A 8 -2.33 -7.96 -2.76
N GLY A 9 -2.64 -7.20 -3.78
CA GLY A 9 -3.89 -7.31 -4.51
C GLY A 9 -4.96 -6.34 -4.07
N ASP A 10 -4.80 -5.71 -2.91
CA ASP A 10 -5.78 -4.73 -2.44
C ASP A 10 -5.72 -3.47 -3.30
N HIS A 11 -6.89 -2.94 -3.62
CA HIS A 11 -6.98 -1.66 -4.29
C HIS A 11 -7.03 -0.56 -3.25
N VAL A 12 -6.19 0.44 -3.43
CA VAL A 12 -6.03 1.50 -2.44
C VAL A 12 -6.01 2.86 -3.10
N LEU A 13 -6.26 3.89 -2.28
CA LEU A 13 -6.11 5.28 -2.67
C LEU A 13 -4.87 5.82 -1.98
N THR A 14 -4.00 6.47 -2.76
CA THR A 14 -2.86 7.19 -2.23
C THR A 14 -3.19 8.69 -2.26
N PRO A 15 -2.34 9.55 -1.66
CA PRO A 15 -2.59 10.99 -1.75
C PRO A 15 -2.62 11.54 -3.18
N HIS A 16 -2.06 10.80 -4.13
CA HIS A 16 -1.94 11.29 -5.51
C HIS A 16 -2.83 10.55 -6.48
N ALA A 17 -3.14 9.29 -6.22
CA ALA A 17 -3.82 8.47 -7.21
C ALA A 17 -4.32 7.18 -6.59
N ARG A 18 -5.01 6.42 -7.42
CA ARG A 18 -5.48 5.09 -7.09
C ARG A 18 -4.42 4.09 -7.52
N GLY A 19 -4.27 3.00 -6.79
CA GLY A 19 -3.31 1.97 -7.14
C GLY A 19 -3.64 0.62 -6.54
N THR A 20 -2.73 -0.33 -6.76
CA THR A 20 -2.88 -1.69 -6.25
C THR A 20 -1.64 -2.03 -5.43
N VAL A 21 -1.86 -2.60 -4.25
CA VAL A 21 -0.74 -3.06 -3.41
C VAL A 21 -0.11 -4.27 -4.08
N ILE A 22 1.19 -4.21 -4.30
CA ILE A 22 1.93 -5.32 -4.91
C ILE A 22 3.04 -5.85 -4.00
N ASP A 23 3.31 -5.16 -2.90
CA ASP A 23 4.39 -5.57 -2.01
C ASP A 23 4.08 -5.09 -0.60
N VAL A 24 4.52 -5.85 0.39
CA VAL A 24 4.37 -5.51 1.80
C VAL A 24 5.70 -5.80 2.45
N ARG A 25 6.33 -4.80 3.05
CA ARG A 25 7.66 -4.96 3.64
C ARG A 25 7.72 -4.39 5.05
N PRO A 26 8.45 -5.05 5.93
CA PRO A 26 8.72 -4.50 7.25
C PRO A 26 9.82 -3.44 7.17
N THR A 27 9.77 -2.48 8.10
CA THR A 27 10.84 -1.50 8.24
C THR A 27 11.70 -1.87 9.45
N PRO A 28 12.94 -1.35 9.53
CA PRO A 28 13.78 -1.61 10.68
C PRO A 28 13.16 -1.17 12.00
N SER A 29 12.23 -0.21 11.97
CA SER A 29 11.56 0.26 13.18
C SER A 29 10.37 -0.60 13.59
N GLY A 30 10.14 -1.72 12.91
CA GLY A 30 9.05 -2.63 13.24
C GLY A 30 7.70 -2.26 12.67
N LYS A 31 7.69 -1.38 11.68
CA LYS A 31 6.46 -0.98 11.00
C LYS A 31 6.39 -1.63 9.63
N TRP A 32 5.29 -1.41 8.96
CA TRP A 32 5.07 -1.97 7.62
C TRP A 32 4.96 -0.84 6.60
N VAL A 33 5.50 -1.08 5.40
CA VAL A 33 5.30 -0.20 4.26
C VAL A 33 4.73 -1.03 3.12
N PHE A 34 3.99 -0.35 2.26
CA PHE A 34 3.24 -1.01 1.18
C PHE A 34 3.66 -0.43 -0.16
N GLY A 35 4.08 -1.31 -1.05
CA GLY A 35 4.40 -0.92 -2.42
C GLY A 35 3.11 -0.87 -3.23
N VAL A 36 2.83 0.27 -3.81
CA VAL A 36 1.60 0.50 -4.57
C VAL A 36 1.98 0.84 -6.00
N GLU A 37 1.43 0.07 -6.93
CA GLU A 37 1.62 0.34 -8.35
C GLU A 37 0.45 1.17 -8.85
N ASP A 38 0.75 2.29 -9.49
CA ASP A 38 -0.29 3.17 -10.04
C ASP A 38 -0.58 2.83 -11.51
N ASP A 39 -1.45 3.62 -12.13
CA ASP A 39 -1.87 3.39 -13.50
C ASP A 39 -0.74 3.53 -14.52
N ASP A 40 0.32 4.24 -14.15
CA ASP A 40 1.47 4.42 -15.01
C ASP A 40 2.50 3.29 -14.86
N GLY A 41 2.22 2.35 -13.97
CA GLY A 41 3.15 1.26 -13.71
C GLY A 41 4.26 1.63 -12.74
N GLU A 42 4.20 2.80 -12.13
CA GLU A 42 5.18 3.20 -11.13
C GLU A 42 4.82 2.63 -9.78
N VAL A 43 5.85 2.17 -9.06
CA VAL A 43 5.67 1.62 -7.74
C VAL A 43 6.26 2.59 -6.72
N LYS A 44 5.45 2.96 -5.74
CA LYS A 44 5.89 3.81 -4.64
C LYS A 44 5.50 3.16 -3.33
N TYR A 45 6.29 3.40 -2.30
CA TYR A 45 6.05 2.79 -0.99
C TYR A 45 5.44 3.81 -0.04
N PHE A 46 4.42 3.36 0.69
CA PHE A 46 3.67 4.22 1.60
C PHE A 46 3.51 3.53 2.94
N THR A 47 3.42 4.35 3.99
CA THR A 47 2.99 3.86 5.29
C THR A 47 1.47 3.70 5.29
N PRO A 48 0.90 2.93 6.23
CA PRO A 48 -0.56 2.77 6.28
C PRO A 48 -1.32 4.09 6.40
N ALA A 49 -0.71 5.09 7.06
CA ALA A 49 -1.37 6.39 7.23
C ALA A 49 -1.60 7.11 5.91
N GLY A 50 -0.80 6.79 4.88
CA GLY A 50 -0.93 7.42 3.58
C GLY A 50 -1.85 6.68 2.63
N LEU A 51 -2.49 5.62 3.08
CA LEU A 51 -3.32 4.78 2.21
C LEU A 51 -4.73 4.63 2.76
N ARG A 52 -5.67 4.42 1.85
CA ARG A 52 -7.05 4.06 2.17
C ARG A 52 -7.49 2.96 1.24
N HIS A 53 -8.39 2.10 1.70
CA HIS A 53 -8.98 1.12 0.81
C HIS A 53 -9.84 1.85 -0.22
N ALA A 54 -9.68 1.47 -1.47
CA ALA A 54 -10.52 2.01 -2.53
C ALA A 54 -11.86 1.27 -2.47
N GLU A 55 -12.93 2.04 -2.31
CA GLU A 55 -14.26 1.47 -2.35
C GLU A 55 -14.65 1.17 -3.78
N SER A 56 -15.20 0.02 -4.01
CA SER A 56 -15.67 -0.36 -5.33
C SER A 56 -17.16 -0.07 -5.50
#